data_777778889bd3c2f88733830904386f56
#
_entry.id   777778889bd3c2f88733830904386f56
#
_cell.length_a   1.000
_cell.length_b   1.000
_cell.length_c   1.000
_cell.angle_alpha   90.00
_cell.angle_beta   90.00
_cell.angle_gamma   90.00
#
_symmetry.space_group_name_H-M   'P 1'
#
loop_
_entity.id
_entity.type
_entity.pdbx_description
1 polymer ?
#
loop_
_entity_poly.entity_id
_entity_poly.type
_entity_poly.pdbx_seq_one_letter_code
_entity_poly.pdbx_strand_id
1 'polypeptide(L)'
;MKSIIYTKLLFVFLLSIFLSCGTEEIPPDKLIGEWTAYSITDETGETIVWDELKATLVDLISEYSCLDFTATATAQLVTTRYVFVDVSSRGCLSPVVSAYTWAIDPETGFYQFTQGNNVIDYSISYSNNDNRMTWKDQTSGTITVWDRIVSIVENSD
;
A
#
# COMPACT_ATOMS: atom_id res chain seq x y z
N MET A 1 -42.79 49.58 -1.83
CA MET A 1 -42.66 48.34 -1.01
C MET A 1 -42.32 47.06 -1.83
N LYS A 2 -42.69 46.93 -3.11
CA LYS A 2 -42.39 45.72 -3.91
C LYS A 2 -40.90 45.53 -4.22
N SER A 3 -40.12 46.60 -4.43
CA SER A 3 -38.70 46.56 -4.77
C SER A 3 -37.80 45.92 -3.69
N ILE A 4 -38.10 46.15 -2.41
CA ILE A 4 -37.27 45.67 -1.28
C ILE A 4 -37.40 44.15 -1.11
N ILE A 5 -38.55 43.58 -1.49
CA ILE A 5 -38.80 42.11 -1.36
C ILE A 5 -37.97 41.36 -2.39
N TYR A 6 -37.86 41.84 -3.63
CA TYR A 6 -37.07 41.22 -4.70
C TYR A 6 -35.57 41.26 -4.39
N THR A 7 -35.07 42.33 -3.80
CA THR A 7 -33.65 42.45 -3.42
C THR A 7 -33.27 41.44 -2.31
N LYS A 8 -34.17 41.24 -1.33
CA LYS A 8 -33.92 40.25 -0.27
C LYS A 8 -34.02 38.80 -0.80
N LEU A 9 -34.93 38.52 -1.73
CA LEU A 9 -35.09 37.21 -2.33
C LEU A 9 -33.88 36.86 -3.22
N LEU A 10 -33.35 37.84 -3.96
CA LEU A 10 -32.15 37.66 -4.80
C LEU A 10 -30.92 37.36 -3.94
N PHE A 11 -30.81 38.05 -2.76
CA PHE A 11 -29.66 37.85 -1.87
C PHE A 11 -29.68 36.48 -1.19
N VAL A 12 -30.85 35.94 -0.85
CA VAL A 12 -31.00 34.59 -0.29
C VAL A 12 -30.70 33.53 -1.35
N PHE A 13 -31.07 33.77 -2.61
CA PHE A 13 -30.78 32.85 -3.72
C PHE A 13 -29.28 32.84 -4.08
N LEU A 14 -28.59 33.99 -4.05
CA LEU A 14 -27.14 34.05 -4.20
C LEU A 14 -26.39 33.33 -3.07
N LEU A 15 -26.87 33.44 -1.82
CA LEU A 15 -26.22 32.78 -0.68
C LEU A 15 -26.34 31.25 -0.73
N SER A 16 -27.41 30.72 -1.34
CA SER A 16 -27.57 29.26 -1.46
C SER A 16 -26.66 28.60 -2.49
N ILE A 17 -26.11 29.35 -3.45
CA ILE A 17 -25.19 28.83 -4.48
C ILE A 17 -23.77 28.59 -3.87
N PHE A 18 -23.40 29.31 -2.82
CA PHE A 18 -22.08 29.15 -2.18
C PHE A 18 -22.02 28.01 -1.16
N LEU A 19 -23.14 27.39 -0.79
CA LEU A 19 -23.18 26.29 0.18
C LEU A 19 -23.08 24.89 -0.47
N SER A 20 -23.01 24.81 -1.80
CA SER A 20 -22.80 23.56 -2.52
C SER A 20 -21.31 23.34 -2.81
N CYS A 21 -20.44 23.58 -1.84
CA CYS A 21 -19.10 23.01 -1.89
C CYS A 21 -19.23 21.56 -1.42
N GLY A 22 -19.65 20.67 -2.31
CA GLY A 22 -19.49 19.25 -2.12
C GLY A 22 -17.98 19.00 -2.00
N THR A 23 -17.51 18.61 -0.83
CA THR A 23 -16.20 17.98 -0.71
C THR A 23 -16.32 16.70 -1.52
N GLU A 24 -15.81 16.69 -2.76
CA GLU A 24 -15.52 15.44 -3.45
C GLU A 24 -14.59 14.66 -2.53
N GLU A 25 -15.08 13.59 -1.93
CA GLU A 25 -14.22 12.66 -1.21
C GLU A 25 -13.25 12.10 -2.25
N ILE A 26 -11.99 12.53 -2.16
CA ILE A 26 -10.92 11.95 -2.97
C ILE A 26 -10.87 10.47 -2.58
N PRO A 27 -11.08 9.55 -3.54
CA PRO A 27 -11.04 8.13 -3.24
C PRO A 27 -9.67 7.80 -2.61
N PRO A 28 -9.63 6.92 -1.61
CA PRO A 28 -8.37 6.54 -0.96
C PRO A 28 -7.42 5.97 -2.00
N ASP A 29 -6.12 6.28 -1.84
CA ASP A 29 -5.09 5.73 -2.71
C ASP A 29 -5.13 4.19 -2.68
N LYS A 30 -4.94 3.57 -3.84
CA LYS A 30 -4.97 2.12 -4.01
C LYS A 30 -3.86 1.39 -3.24
N LEU A 31 -2.81 2.10 -2.85
CA LEU A 31 -1.75 1.58 -1.97
C LEU A 31 -2.31 1.20 -0.60
N ILE A 32 -3.30 1.94 -0.09
CA ILE A 32 -3.85 1.72 1.25
C ILE A 32 -4.47 0.33 1.36
N GLY A 33 -4.01 -0.42 2.37
CA GLY A 33 -4.47 -1.79 2.64
C GLY A 33 -3.37 -2.68 3.21
N GLU A 34 -3.66 -3.96 3.27
CA GLU A 34 -2.74 -5.00 3.70
C GLU A 34 -2.36 -5.89 2.51
N TRP A 35 -1.08 -6.23 2.43
CA TRP A 35 -0.49 -6.89 1.30
C TRP A 35 0.46 -8.01 1.76
N THR A 36 0.49 -9.11 1.04
CA THR A 36 1.49 -10.18 1.18
C THR A 36 2.34 -10.27 -0.08
N ALA A 37 3.62 -10.54 0.08
CA ALA A 37 4.51 -10.70 -1.06
C ALA A 37 4.13 -11.93 -1.88
N TYR A 38 3.97 -11.74 -3.20
CA TYR A 38 3.79 -12.80 -4.16
C TYR A 38 5.13 -13.23 -4.78
N SER A 39 5.92 -12.26 -5.25
CA SER A 39 7.25 -12.52 -5.82
C SER A 39 8.18 -11.33 -5.66
N ILE A 40 9.48 -11.63 -5.69
CA ILE A 40 10.56 -10.64 -5.67
C ILE A 40 11.47 -10.95 -6.85
N THR A 41 11.73 -9.95 -7.69
CA THR A 41 12.72 -10.01 -8.75
C THR A 41 13.87 -9.07 -8.39
N ASP A 42 15.07 -9.58 -8.30
CA ASP A 42 16.25 -8.80 -7.96
C ASP A 42 16.78 -7.97 -9.16
N GLU A 43 17.83 -7.22 -8.93
CA GLU A 43 18.51 -6.40 -9.95
C GLU A 43 19.12 -7.20 -11.11
N THR A 44 19.34 -8.50 -10.92
CA THR A 44 19.88 -9.41 -11.95
C THR A 44 18.77 -10.01 -12.82
N GLY A 45 17.50 -9.84 -12.42
CA GLY A 45 16.33 -10.40 -13.07
C GLY A 45 15.95 -11.79 -12.55
N GLU A 46 16.61 -12.29 -11.49
CA GLU A 46 16.23 -13.54 -10.85
C GLU A 46 14.94 -13.32 -10.02
N THR A 47 13.96 -14.20 -10.23
CA THR A 47 12.65 -14.10 -9.57
C THR A 47 12.44 -15.24 -8.59
N ILE A 48 12.07 -14.88 -7.37
CA ILE A 48 11.64 -15.79 -6.31
C ILE A 48 10.14 -15.64 -6.13
N VAL A 49 9.37 -16.72 -6.31
CA VAL A 49 7.96 -16.78 -5.95
C VAL A 49 7.87 -17.13 -4.45
N TRP A 50 7.24 -16.24 -3.66
CA TRP A 50 7.32 -16.31 -2.21
C TRP A 50 6.66 -17.56 -1.62
N ASP A 51 5.48 -17.92 -2.10
CA ASP A 51 4.77 -19.10 -1.63
C ASP A 51 5.49 -20.41 -1.99
N GLU A 52 6.14 -20.47 -3.16
CA GLU A 52 6.94 -21.63 -3.57
C GLU A 52 8.19 -21.78 -2.70
N LEU A 53 8.87 -20.67 -2.42
CA LEU A 53 10.01 -20.67 -1.49
C LEU A 53 9.57 -21.14 -0.10
N LYS A 54 8.48 -20.59 0.43
CA LYS A 54 7.94 -20.95 1.75
C LYS A 54 7.56 -22.43 1.79
N ALA A 55 6.82 -22.94 0.80
CA ALA A 55 6.44 -24.34 0.71
C ALA A 55 7.67 -25.25 0.70
N THR A 56 8.68 -24.93 -0.12
CA THR A 56 9.93 -25.71 -0.21
C THR A 56 10.67 -25.76 1.13
N LEU A 57 10.75 -24.64 1.84
CA LEU A 57 11.43 -24.55 3.13
C LEU A 57 10.67 -25.26 4.23
N VAL A 58 9.35 -25.19 4.26
CA VAL A 58 8.49 -25.89 5.24
C VAL A 58 8.53 -27.42 5.03
N ASP A 59 8.60 -27.88 3.79
CA ASP A 59 8.77 -29.31 3.47
C ASP A 59 10.09 -29.87 4.00
N LEU A 60 11.13 -29.04 4.01
CA LEU A 60 12.44 -29.39 4.57
C LEU A 60 12.45 -29.34 6.11
N ILE A 61 11.88 -28.30 6.66
CA ILE A 61 11.88 -27.99 8.11
C ILE A 61 10.55 -27.29 8.44
N SER A 62 9.64 -28.00 9.12
CA SER A 62 8.27 -27.51 9.44
C SER A 62 8.26 -26.22 10.27
N GLU A 63 9.30 -25.99 11.07
CA GLU A 63 9.50 -24.79 11.88
C GLU A 63 9.65 -23.52 11.05
N TYR A 64 9.95 -23.64 9.74
CA TYR A 64 10.07 -22.49 8.83
C TYR A 64 8.72 -21.95 8.33
N SER A 65 7.60 -22.46 8.85
CA SER A 65 6.25 -21.95 8.55
C SER A 65 6.06 -20.47 8.90
N CYS A 66 6.92 -19.92 9.75
CA CYS A 66 6.93 -18.50 10.13
C CYS A 66 7.47 -17.54 9.05
N LEU A 67 8.14 -18.05 8.01
CA LEU A 67 8.62 -17.20 6.92
C LEU A 67 7.48 -16.33 6.40
N ASP A 68 7.66 -15.03 6.45
CA ASP A 68 6.61 -14.06 6.15
C ASP A 68 7.17 -12.77 5.56
N PHE A 69 6.46 -12.18 4.62
CA PHE A 69 6.76 -10.88 4.07
C PHE A 69 5.46 -10.14 3.74
N THR A 70 5.15 -9.15 4.55
CA THR A 70 3.91 -8.37 4.46
C THR A 70 4.20 -6.88 4.40
N ALA A 71 3.25 -6.13 3.85
CA ALA A 71 3.23 -4.68 3.88
C ALA A 71 1.84 -4.20 4.30
N THR A 72 1.80 -3.18 5.14
CA THR A 72 0.56 -2.48 5.52
C THR A 72 0.71 -1.01 5.18
N ALA A 73 -0.21 -0.48 4.39
CA ALA A 73 -0.23 0.93 4.04
C ALA A 73 -1.48 1.63 4.60
N THR A 74 -1.27 2.78 5.20
CA THR A 74 -2.29 3.74 5.63
C THR A 74 -2.16 5.02 4.82
N ALA A 75 -2.98 6.03 5.07
CA ALA A 75 -2.87 7.33 4.40
C ALA A 75 -1.52 8.06 4.63
N GLN A 76 -0.72 7.65 5.60
CA GLN A 76 0.52 8.35 5.96
C GLN A 76 1.74 7.46 6.03
N LEU A 77 1.56 6.17 6.29
CA LEU A 77 2.65 5.24 6.56
C LEU A 77 2.54 4.00 5.70
N VAL A 78 3.70 3.50 5.26
CA VAL A 78 3.88 2.14 4.78
C VAL A 78 4.78 1.42 5.77
N THR A 79 4.34 0.27 6.25
CA THR A 79 5.12 -0.60 7.13
C THR A 79 5.36 -1.92 6.43
N THR A 80 6.62 -2.31 6.27
CA THR A 80 6.98 -3.64 5.79
C THR A 80 7.46 -4.49 6.96
N ARG A 81 7.11 -5.77 6.92
CA ARG A 81 7.47 -6.75 7.94
C ARG A 81 8.03 -7.98 7.26
N TYR A 82 9.24 -8.36 7.65
CA TYR A 82 9.91 -9.57 7.22
C TYR A 82 10.14 -10.50 8.40
N VAL A 83 9.88 -11.78 8.21
CA VAL A 83 10.31 -12.84 9.13
C VAL A 83 11.18 -13.80 8.33
N PHE A 84 12.43 -13.90 8.71
CA PHE A 84 13.38 -14.83 8.10
C PHE A 84 13.54 -16.08 8.96
N VAL A 85 14.08 -17.13 8.36
CA VAL A 85 14.45 -18.36 9.05
C VAL A 85 15.90 -18.29 9.51
N ASP A 86 16.16 -18.85 10.67
CA ASP A 86 17.52 -19.11 11.16
C ASP A 86 17.87 -20.57 10.91
N VAL A 87 18.74 -20.79 9.92
CA VAL A 87 19.17 -22.13 9.53
C VAL A 87 19.92 -22.84 10.67
N SER A 88 20.63 -22.09 11.53
CA SER A 88 21.44 -22.64 12.62
C SER A 88 20.58 -23.16 13.77
N SER A 89 19.56 -22.42 14.15
CA SER A 89 18.61 -22.80 15.22
C SER A 89 17.42 -23.60 14.75
N ARG A 90 17.22 -23.73 13.42
CA ARG A 90 16.02 -24.30 12.77
C ARG A 90 14.74 -23.61 13.21
N GLY A 91 14.79 -22.30 13.35
CA GLY A 91 13.67 -21.50 13.86
C GLY A 91 13.48 -20.21 13.07
N CYS A 92 12.73 -19.31 13.67
CA CYS A 92 12.43 -18.01 13.09
C CYS A 92 13.24 -16.92 13.76
N LEU A 93 13.76 -16.01 12.96
CA LEU A 93 14.33 -14.78 13.49
C LEU A 93 13.23 -13.84 13.99
N SER A 94 13.59 -12.90 14.85
CA SER A 94 12.70 -11.80 15.20
C SER A 94 12.28 -11.04 13.96
N PRO A 95 11.00 -10.61 13.85
CA PRO A 95 10.56 -9.82 12.71
C PRO A 95 11.40 -8.54 12.52
N VAL A 96 11.81 -8.29 11.29
CA VAL A 96 12.36 -6.99 10.90
C VAL A 96 11.21 -6.12 10.41
N VAL A 97 11.00 -4.98 11.06
CA VAL A 97 9.92 -4.05 10.72
C VAL A 97 10.54 -2.72 10.29
N SER A 98 10.14 -2.25 9.12
CA SER A 98 10.52 -0.93 8.60
C SER A 98 9.27 -0.11 8.36
N ALA A 99 9.28 1.14 8.81
CA ALA A 99 8.19 2.07 8.63
C ALA A 99 8.67 3.31 7.87
N TYR A 100 7.90 3.72 6.87
CA TYR A 100 8.16 4.85 5.98
C TYR A 100 6.97 5.77 5.94
N THR A 101 7.18 7.08 5.96
CA THR A 101 6.16 8.00 5.44
C THR A 101 6.18 7.94 3.92
N TRP A 102 5.03 8.19 3.27
CA TRP A 102 4.98 8.18 1.82
C TRP A 102 4.22 9.38 1.26
N ALA A 103 4.58 9.76 0.04
CA ALA A 103 3.91 10.77 -0.75
C ALA A 103 4.08 10.42 -2.24
N ILE A 104 3.24 11.01 -3.09
CA ILE A 104 3.41 10.91 -4.54
C ILE A 104 4.11 12.19 -5.00
N ASP A 105 5.24 12.04 -5.69
CA ASP A 105 5.92 13.14 -6.36
C ASP A 105 5.05 13.63 -7.54
N PRO A 106 4.60 14.88 -7.54
CA PRO A 106 3.72 15.40 -8.57
C PRO A 106 4.39 15.55 -9.95
N GLU A 107 5.72 15.57 -10.00
CA GLU A 107 6.46 15.74 -11.27
C GLU A 107 6.68 14.40 -11.97
N THR A 108 6.97 13.33 -11.20
CA THR A 108 7.31 12.01 -11.75
C THR A 108 6.16 11.01 -11.63
N GLY A 109 5.24 11.23 -10.68
CA GLY A 109 4.20 10.27 -10.32
C GLY A 109 4.73 9.09 -9.49
N PHE A 110 5.98 9.12 -9.05
CA PHE A 110 6.56 8.08 -8.21
C PHE A 110 6.09 8.21 -6.77
N TYR A 111 5.96 7.07 -6.11
CA TYR A 111 5.75 7.00 -4.67
C TYR A 111 7.09 7.12 -3.96
N GLN A 112 7.27 8.18 -3.19
CA GLN A 112 8.46 8.44 -2.39
C GLN A 112 8.28 7.89 -0.99
N PHE A 113 9.04 6.85 -0.63
CA PHE A 113 9.04 6.28 0.71
C PHE A 113 10.22 6.85 1.49
N THR A 114 9.92 7.53 2.59
CA THR A 114 10.91 8.26 3.39
C THR A 114 11.07 7.67 4.77
N GLN A 115 12.32 7.35 5.15
CA GLN A 115 12.69 6.93 6.50
C GLN A 115 13.94 7.73 6.94
N GLY A 116 13.75 8.65 7.87
CA GLY A 116 14.81 9.59 8.26
C GLY A 116 15.25 10.46 7.08
N ASN A 117 16.52 10.38 6.70
CA ASN A 117 17.07 11.11 5.54
C ASN A 117 17.10 10.26 4.24
N ASN A 118 16.65 9.03 4.31
CA ASN A 118 16.61 8.15 3.14
C ASN A 118 15.27 8.24 2.44
N VAL A 119 15.31 8.49 1.13
CA VAL A 119 14.14 8.52 0.24
C VAL A 119 14.34 7.45 -0.83
N ILE A 120 13.33 6.62 -1.03
CA ILE A 120 13.30 5.58 -2.05
C ILE A 120 12.12 5.86 -2.97
N ASP A 121 12.38 5.97 -4.27
CA ASP A 121 11.37 6.20 -5.27
C ASP A 121 10.89 4.87 -5.86
N TYR A 122 9.58 4.66 -5.83
CA TYR A 122 8.93 3.49 -6.42
C TYR A 122 7.97 3.89 -7.54
N SER A 123 8.04 3.22 -8.69
CA SER A 123 6.87 3.16 -9.55
C SER A 123 5.94 2.06 -9.05
N ILE A 124 4.68 2.40 -8.84
CA ILE A 124 3.67 1.46 -8.37
C ILE A 124 2.59 1.31 -9.45
N SER A 125 2.28 0.08 -9.80
CA SER A 125 1.21 -0.26 -10.72
C SER A 125 0.30 -1.33 -10.14
N TYR A 126 -0.95 -1.36 -10.63
CA TYR A 126 -1.98 -2.27 -10.12
C TYR A 126 -2.54 -3.13 -11.23
N SER A 127 -2.90 -4.36 -10.90
CA SER A 127 -3.53 -5.34 -11.80
C SER A 127 -4.53 -6.20 -11.01
N ASN A 128 -5.21 -7.11 -11.69
CA ASN A 128 -6.17 -8.03 -11.07
C ASN A 128 -7.25 -7.29 -10.24
N ASN A 129 -7.89 -6.26 -10.85
CA ASN A 129 -8.89 -5.41 -10.19
C ASN A 129 -8.37 -4.79 -8.87
N ASP A 130 -7.13 -4.28 -8.90
CA ASP A 130 -6.43 -3.68 -7.78
C ASP A 130 -6.11 -4.63 -6.60
N ASN A 131 -6.23 -5.95 -6.83
CA ASN A 131 -5.85 -6.97 -5.85
C ASN A 131 -4.40 -7.43 -5.98
N ARG A 132 -3.69 -6.96 -7.00
CA ARG A 132 -2.25 -7.18 -7.17
C ARG A 132 -1.56 -5.86 -7.44
N MET A 133 -0.44 -5.63 -6.75
CA MET A 133 0.36 -4.42 -6.85
C MET A 133 1.80 -4.80 -7.17
N THR A 134 2.44 -4.02 -8.04
CA THR A 134 3.86 -4.16 -8.37
C THR A 134 4.60 -2.91 -7.94
N TRP A 135 5.60 -3.05 -7.08
CA TRP A 135 6.56 -2.01 -6.73
C TRP A 135 7.85 -2.23 -7.49
N LYS A 136 8.32 -1.21 -8.17
CA LYS A 136 9.65 -1.21 -8.77
C LYS A 136 10.46 -0.09 -8.16
N ASP A 137 11.51 -0.44 -7.43
CA ASP A 137 12.51 0.49 -6.92
C ASP A 137 13.26 1.13 -8.11
N GLN A 138 13.25 2.44 -8.20
CA GLN A 138 13.86 3.16 -9.32
C GLN A 138 15.38 3.23 -9.21
N THR A 139 15.95 2.96 -8.04
CA THR A 139 17.39 2.97 -7.78
C THR A 139 18.01 1.60 -7.99
N SER A 140 17.49 0.56 -7.36
CA SER A 140 18.03 -0.81 -7.45
C SER A 140 17.47 -1.58 -8.65
N GLY A 141 16.30 -1.20 -9.16
CA GLY A 141 15.60 -1.96 -10.18
C GLY A 141 14.84 -3.18 -9.63
N THR A 142 14.95 -3.47 -8.33
CA THR A 142 14.23 -4.56 -7.67
C THR A 142 12.72 -4.40 -7.85
N ILE A 143 12.05 -5.50 -8.19
CA ILE A 143 10.60 -5.54 -8.37
C ILE A 143 10.00 -6.45 -7.31
N THR A 144 9.03 -5.94 -6.54
CA THR A 144 8.24 -6.75 -5.61
C THR A 144 6.79 -6.73 -6.07
N VAL A 145 6.21 -7.91 -6.23
CA VAL A 145 4.79 -8.09 -6.52
C VAL A 145 4.08 -8.49 -5.24
N TRP A 146 2.95 -7.85 -4.97
CA TRP A 146 2.15 -8.01 -3.77
C TRP A 146 0.74 -8.43 -4.13
N ASP A 147 0.16 -9.34 -3.37
CA ASP A 147 -1.26 -9.65 -3.42
C ASP A 147 -1.96 -9.02 -2.21
N ARG A 148 -3.15 -8.47 -2.44
CA ARG A 148 -3.96 -7.84 -1.39
C ARG A 148 -4.51 -8.92 -0.45
N ILE A 149 -4.35 -8.68 0.84
CA ILE A 149 -5.00 -9.51 1.86
C ILE A 149 -6.46 -9.04 1.96
N VAL A 150 -7.37 -9.86 1.45
CA VAL A 150 -8.81 -9.61 1.55
C VAL A 150 -9.31 -10.28 2.82
N SER A 151 -9.61 -9.48 3.85
CA SER A 151 -10.30 -10.00 5.04
C SER A 151 -11.72 -10.40 4.64
N ILE A 152 -12.00 -11.69 4.58
CA ILE A 152 -13.37 -12.18 4.44
C ILE A 152 -14.06 -11.87 5.76
N VAL A 153 -14.87 -10.81 5.79
CA VAL A 153 -15.80 -10.60 6.90
C VAL A 153 -16.88 -11.66 6.72
N GLU A 154 -16.76 -12.78 7.42
CA GLU A 154 -17.88 -13.70 7.58
C GLU A 154 -18.97 -12.93 8.34
N ASN A 155 -19.97 -12.47 7.60
CA ASN A 155 -21.22 -12.05 8.19
C ASN A 155 -21.87 -13.33 8.74
N SER A 156 -21.68 -13.61 10.02
CA SER A 156 -22.49 -14.59 10.76
C SER A 156 -23.86 -13.96 10.98
N ASP A 157 -24.82 -14.34 10.13
CA ASP A 157 -26.25 -14.11 10.35
C ASP A 157 -26.75 -14.92 11.58
#